data_da09b591e338d17f959752503a914d45
#
_entry.id   da09b591e338d17f959752503a914d45
#
_cell.length_a   1.000
_cell.length_b   1.000
_cell.length_c   1.000
_cell.angle_alpha   90.00
_cell.angle_beta   90.00
_cell.angle_gamma   90.00
#
_symmetry.space_group_name_H-M   'P 1'
#
loop_
_entity.id
_entity.type
_entity.pdbx_description
1 polymer ?
#
loop_
_entity_poly.entity_id
_entity_poly.type
_entity_poly.pdbx_seq_one_letter_code
_entity_poly.pdbx_strand_id
1 'polypeptide(L)'
;MSNKTILMLDDDKHVLEICTIILETNGYHMAVSETSHDIIEKVEEVRPDLILMDNWIPKIGGVEATRLLKNHPLYRNIPVIYLSANTDIETLAQQAGADSYLSKPFDLEDLENRIAELL
;
A
#
# COMPACT_ATOMS: atom_id res chain seq x y z
N MET A 1 0.78 -21.49 -4.00
CA MET A 1 0.43 -20.29 -4.78
C MET A 1 -0.49 -19.40 -3.98
N SER A 2 -0.23 -18.12 -4.02
CA SER A 2 -1.08 -17.17 -3.33
C SER A 2 -2.22 -16.70 -4.22
N ASN A 3 -3.43 -16.64 -3.68
CA ASN A 3 -4.56 -15.98 -4.34
C ASN A 3 -4.82 -14.63 -3.72
N LYS A 4 -3.82 -14.10 -3.01
CA LYS A 4 -3.95 -12.82 -2.32
C LYS A 4 -3.89 -11.66 -3.30
N THR A 5 -4.66 -10.63 -3.01
CA THR A 5 -4.73 -9.42 -3.81
C THR A 5 -4.08 -8.26 -3.08
N ILE A 6 -3.23 -7.54 -3.80
CA ILE A 6 -2.54 -6.36 -3.26
C ILE A 6 -3.03 -5.14 -4.03
N LEU A 7 -3.45 -4.11 -3.30
CA LEU A 7 -3.79 -2.82 -3.88
C LEU A 7 -2.61 -1.87 -3.63
N MET A 8 -2.05 -1.32 -4.69
CA MET A 8 -0.95 -0.37 -4.58
C MET A 8 -1.39 1.01 -5.07
N LEU A 9 -1.15 2.02 -4.24
CA LEU A 9 -1.45 3.41 -4.57
C LEU A 9 -0.15 4.20 -4.60
N ASP A 10 0.15 4.76 -5.78
CA ASP A 10 1.36 5.54 -6.01
C ASP A 10 1.12 6.41 -7.25
N ASP A 11 1.56 7.66 -7.26
CA ASP A 11 1.39 8.53 -8.41
C ASP A 11 2.43 8.30 -9.50
N ASP A 12 3.45 7.49 -9.23
CA ASP A 12 4.49 7.15 -10.19
C ASP A 12 4.13 5.88 -10.95
N LYS A 13 3.76 6.03 -12.21
CA LYS A 13 3.34 4.92 -13.07
C LYS A 13 4.43 3.87 -13.25
N HIS A 14 5.70 4.29 -13.29
CA HIS A 14 6.81 3.35 -13.46
C HIS A 14 6.98 2.45 -12.23
N VAL A 15 6.82 3.02 -11.04
CA VAL A 15 6.85 2.25 -9.80
C VAL A 15 5.71 1.25 -9.78
N LEU A 16 4.50 1.67 -10.16
CA LEU A 16 3.35 0.78 -10.23
C LEU A 16 3.57 -0.38 -11.19
N GLU A 17 4.12 -0.10 -12.38
CA GLU A 17 4.40 -1.13 -13.38
C GLU A 17 5.42 -2.15 -12.89
N ILE A 18 6.54 -1.68 -12.35
CA ILE A 18 7.62 -2.55 -11.89
C ILE A 18 7.13 -3.43 -10.74
N CYS A 19 6.46 -2.84 -9.77
CA CYS A 19 5.94 -3.61 -8.64
C CYS A 19 4.87 -4.60 -9.06
N THR A 20 4.02 -4.23 -10.02
CA THR A 20 3.00 -5.13 -10.55
C THR A 20 3.63 -6.37 -11.18
N ILE A 21 4.62 -6.17 -12.05
CA ILE A 21 5.29 -7.29 -12.73
C ILE A 21 5.90 -8.25 -11.71
N ILE A 22 6.63 -7.70 -10.73
CA ILE A 22 7.34 -8.51 -9.76
C ILE A 22 6.38 -9.26 -8.83
N LEU A 23 5.37 -8.57 -8.33
CA LEU A 23 4.44 -9.20 -7.40
C LEU A 23 3.51 -10.19 -8.09
N GLU A 24 3.12 -9.94 -9.35
CA GLU A 24 2.38 -10.93 -10.12
C GLU A 24 3.23 -12.17 -10.39
N THR A 25 4.52 -11.99 -10.63
CA THR A 25 5.45 -13.11 -10.80
C THR A 25 5.51 -13.97 -9.53
N ASN A 26 5.31 -13.36 -8.37
CA ASN A 26 5.29 -14.07 -7.09
C ASN A 26 3.91 -14.66 -6.73
N GLY A 27 2.95 -14.56 -7.64
CA GLY A 27 1.64 -15.18 -7.46
C GLY A 27 0.56 -14.31 -6.87
N TYR A 28 0.81 -13.02 -6.66
CA TYR A 28 -0.19 -12.09 -6.15
C TYR A 28 -1.04 -11.53 -7.30
N HIS A 29 -2.29 -11.21 -6.99
CA HIS A 29 -3.12 -10.42 -7.89
C HIS A 29 -2.90 -8.95 -7.57
N MET A 30 -2.74 -8.12 -8.60
CA MET A 30 -2.42 -6.70 -8.39
C MET A 30 -3.54 -5.80 -8.89
N ALA A 31 -3.89 -4.82 -8.07
CA ALA A 31 -4.72 -3.68 -8.47
C ALA A 31 -3.92 -2.42 -8.13
N VAL A 32 -4.01 -1.40 -8.98
CA VAL A 32 -3.24 -0.17 -8.80
C VAL A 32 -4.14 1.05 -8.93
N SER A 33 -3.73 2.14 -8.27
CA SER A 33 -4.41 3.42 -8.38
C SER A 33 -3.38 4.54 -8.26
N GLU A 34 -3.59 5.62 -9.01
CA GLU A 34 -2.72 6.80 -8.96
C GLU A 34 -3.25 7.87 -8.02
N THR A 35 -4.40 7.64 -7.40
CA THR A 35 -5.04 8.62 -6.51
C THR A 35 -5.67 7.91 -5.33
N SER A 36 -5.96 8.68 -4.27
CA SER A 36 -6.52 8.14 -3.03
C SER A 36 -7.85 8.77 -2.65
N HIS A 37 -8.41 9.66 -3.48
CA HIS A 37 -9.64 10.38 -3.12
C HIS A 37 -10.84 9.46 -2.90
N ASP A 38 -10.83 8.31 -3.55
CA ASP A 38 -11.90 7.32 -3.48
C ASP A 38 -11.44 6.02 -2.80
N ILE A 39 -10.56 6.15 -1.80
CA ILE A 39 -9.90 4.98 -1.20
C ILE A 39 -10.90 3.94 -0.66
N ILE A 40 -11.97 4.37 -0.03
CA ILE A 40 -12.95 3.44 0.54
C ILE A 40 -13.68 2.67 -0.56
N GLU A 41 -14.15 3.38 -1.59
CA GLU A 41 -14.81 2.75 -2.74
C GLU A 41 -13.87 1.80 -3.47
N LYS A 42 -12.61 2.19 -3.60
CA LYS A 42 -11.59 1.37 -4.25
C LYS A 42 -11.36 0.06 -3.48
N VAL A 43 -11.26 0.15 -2.16
CA VAL A 43 -11.10 -1.02 -1.31
C VAL A 43 -12.33 -1.92 -1.37
N GLU A 44 -13.52 -1.34 -1.39
CA GLU A 44 -14.76 -2.11 -1.57
C GLU A 44 -14.78 -2.89 -2.87
N GLU A 45 -14.33 -2.25 -3.95
CA GLU A 45 -14.30 -2.84 -5.27
C GLU A 45 -13.26 -3.95 -5.38
N VAL A 46 -12.04 -3.67 -4.92
CA VAL A 46 -10.89 -4.58 -5.07
C VAL A 46 -10.86 -5.67 -4.01
N ARG A 47 -11.24 -5.33 -2.79
CA ARG A 47 -11.16 -6.21 -1.62
C ARG A 47 -9.75 -6.78 -1.43
N PRO A 48 -8.76 -5.90 -1.25
CA PRO A 48 -7.38 -6.36 -1.14
C PRO A 48 -7.10 -7.04 0.18
N ASP A 49 -6.10 -7.91 0.18
CA ASP A 49 -5.60 -8.54 1.39
C ASP A 49 -4.49 -7.72 2.03
N LEU A 50 -3.89 -6.81 1.26
CA LEU A 50 -2.83 -5.92 1.73
C LEU A 50 -2.81 -4.67 0.84
N ILE A 51 -2.43 -3.55 1.42
CA ILE A 51 -2.35 -2.26 0.71
C ILE A 51 -0.94 -1.71 0.82
N LEU A 52 -0.39 -1.29 -0.33
CA LEU A 52 0.86 -0.54 -0.40
C LEU A 52 0.48 0.92 -0.64
N MET A 53 0.78 1.79 0.32
CA MET A 53 0.33 3.18 0.31
C MET A 53 1.51 4.13 0.23
N ASP A 54 1.65 4.82 -0.91
CA ASP A 54 2.67 5.86 -1.05
C ASP A 54 2.26 7.13 -0.29
N ASN A 55 3.25 7.83 0.24
CA ASN A 55 3.03 9.08 0.97
C ASN A 55 2.51 10.19 0.05
N TRP A 56 3.08 10.28 -1.16
CA TRP A 56 2.71 11.31 -2.13
C TRP A 56 1.66 10.80 -3.10
N ILE A 57 0.40 10.89 -2.69
CA ILE A 57 -0.72 10.51 -3.56
C ILE A 57 -1.62 11.73 -3.71
N PRO A 58 -2.03 12.08 -4.95
CA PRO A 58 -2.92 13.23 -5.17
C PRO A 58 -4.22 13.11 -4.39
N LYS A 59 -4.76 14.23 -4.04
CA LYS A 59 -6.02 14.48 -3.32
C LYS A 59 -5.79 14.47 -1.81
N ILE A 60 -5.92 13.33 -1.13
CA ILE A 60 -5.88 13.34 0.33
C ILE A 60 -4.56 12.89 0.94
N GLY A 61 -3.63 12.39 0.12
CA GLY A 61 -2.34 11.93 0.61
C GLY A 61 -2.39 10.57 1.32
N GLY A 62 -1.21 9.99 1.54
CA GLY A 62 -1.09 8.63 2.08
C GLY A 62 -1.48 8.51 3.54
N VAL A 63 -1.11 9.50 4.37
CA VAL A 63 -1.44 9.48 5.80
C VAL A 63 -2.94 9.50 6.00
N GLU A 64 -3.63 10.44 5.35
CA GLU A 64 -5.08 10.56 5.50
C GLU A 64 -5.82 9.35 4.94
N ALA A 65 -5.38 8.85 3.78
CA ALA A 65 -5.97 7.66 3.19
C ALA A 65 -5.84 6.46 4.13
N THR A 66 -4.68 6.28 4.73
CA THR A 66 -4.46 5.19 5.68
C THR A 66 -5.33 5.35 6.92
N ARG A 67 -5.46 6.58 7.43
CA ARG A 67 -6.33 6.86 8.58
C ARG A 67 -7.79 6.52 8.29
N LEU A 68 -8.27 6.86 7.09
CA LEU A 68 -9.64 6.53 6.71
C LEU A 68 -9.88 5.02 6.75
N LEU A 69 -8.91 4.25 6.26
CA LEU A 69 -8.98 2.79 6.30
C LEU A 69 -8.93 2.25 7.73
N LYS A 70 -8.01 2.75 8.54
CA LYS A 70 -7.83 2.27 9.91
C LYS A 70 -8.98 2.65 10.84
N ASN A 71 -9.74 3.67 10.49
CA ASN A 71 -10.95 4.06 11.23
C ASN A 71 -12.22 3.42 10.67
N HIS A 72 -12.11 2.65 9.59
CA HIS A 72 -13.27 2.02 8.97
C HIS A 72 -13.53 0.66 9.60
N PRO A 73 -14.74 0.39 10.10
CA PRO A 73 -15.03 -0.85 10.83
C PRO A 73 -14.83 -2.12 10.01
N LEU A 74 -14.99 -2.05 8.69
CA LEU A 74 -14.83 -3.21 7.82
C LEU A 74 -13.40 -3.41 7.31
N TYR A 75 -12.61 -2.33 7.20
CA TYR A 75 -11.31 -2.38 6.52
C TYR A 75 -10.11 -2.14 7.42
N ARG A 76 -10.32 -1.81 8.69
CA ARG A 76 -9.23 -1.49 9.62
C ARG A 76 -8.23 -2.62 9.82
N ASN A 77 -8.61 -3.85 9.55
CA ASN A 77 -7.74 -5.01 9.73
C ASN A 77 -6.91 -5.36 8.49
N ILE A 78 -7.12 -4.65 7.37
CA ILE A 78 -6.30 -4.87 6.18
C ILE A 78 -4.91 -4.30 6.44
N PRO A 79 -3.83 -5.11 6.32
CA PRO A 79 -2.47 -4.59 6.53
C PRO A 79 -2.13 -3.49 5.52
N VAL A 80 -1.50 -2.43 6.01
CA VAL A 80 -1.03 -1.32 5.17
C VAL A 80 0.46 -1.15 5.37
N ILE A 81 1.23 -1.21 4.29
CA ILE A 81 2.65 -0.88 4.27
C ILE A 81 2.78 0.53 3.69
N TYR A 82 3.32 1.44 4.49
CA TYR A 82 3.49 2.83 4.12
C TYR A 82 4.81 3.02 3.39
N LEU A 83 4.80 3.67 2.24
CA LEU A 83 5.99 3.87 1.40
C LEU A 83 6.31 5.36 1.31
N SER A 84 7.57 5.74 1.59
CA SER A 84 7.97 7.14 1.50
C SER A 84 9.49 7.30 1.39
N ALA A 85 9.91 8.35 0.68
CA ALA A 85 11.31 8.77 0.66
C ALA A 85 11.63 9.74 1.80
N ASN A 86 10.65 10.08 2.62
CA ASN A 86 10.81 11.01 3.74
C ASN A 86 11.64 10.37 4.85
N THR A 87 12.56 11.13 5.46
CA THR A 87 13.38 10.64 6.56
C THR A 87 12.56 10.35 7.82
N ASP A 88 11.38 10.95 7.95
CA ASP A 88 10.48 10.75 9.08
C ASP A 88 9.43 9.67 8.81
N ILE A 89 9.73 8.72 7.93
CA ILE A 89 8.75 7.70 7.50
C ILE A 89 8.17 6.91 8.68
N GLU A 90 8.98 6.60 9.68
CA GLU A 90 8.51 5.88 10.87
C GLU A 90 7.42 6.67 11.59
N THR A 91 7.66 7.97 11.81
CA THR A 91 6.69 8.86 12.43
C THR A 91 5.42 8.98 11.61
N LEU A 92 5.57 9.16 10.29
CA LEU A 92 4.42 9.26 9.38
C LEU A 92 3.58 7.99 9.39
N ALA A 93 4.23 6.83 9.36
CA ALA A 93 3.54 5.54 9.40
C ALA A 93 2.77 5.36 10.70
N GLN A 94 3.37 5.74 11.82
CA GLN A 94 2.73 5.68 13.13
C GLN A 94 1.52 6.61 13.20
N GLN A 95 1.65 7.85 12.70
CA GLN A 95 0.54 8.80 12.66
C GLN A 95 -0.61 8.31 11.81
N ALA A 96 -0.30 7.63 10.72
CA ALA A 96 -1.31 7.06 9.84
C ALA A 96 -1.97 5.81 10.41
N GLY A 97 -1.31 5.11 11.32
CA GLY A 97 -1.76 3.83 11.83
C GLY A 97 -1.39 2.66 10.93
N ALA A 98 -0.37 2.82 10.09
CA ALA A 98 0.09 1.76 9.19
C ALA A 98 0.71 0.60 9.97
N ASP A 99 0.63 -0.60 9.41
CA ASP A 99 1.15 -1.81 10.05
C ASP A 99 2.64 -1.99 9.85
N SER A 100 3.18 -1.42 8.78
CA SER A 100 4.59 -1.46 8.48
C SER A 100 4.96 -0.29 7.59
N TYR A 101 6.24 -0.09 7.35
CA TYR A 101 6.70 0.95 6.44
C TYR A 101 7.97 0.50 5.73
N LEU A 102 8.27 1.16 4.60
CA LEU A 102 9.44 0.86 3.80
C LEU A 102 9.93 2.14 3.14
N SER A 103 11.22 2.48 3.35
CA SER A 103 11.81 3.70 2.81
C SER A 103 12.11 3.56 1.32
N LYS A 104 11.83 4.61 0.55
CA LYS A 104 12.21 4.68 -0.86
C LYS A 104 13.61 5.31 -0.99
N PRO A 105 14.45 4.83 -1.90
CA PRO A 105 14.26 3.66 -2.73
C PRO A 105 14.37 2.38 -1.92
N PHE A 106 13.55 1.39 -2.20
CA PHE A 106 13.60 0.12 -1.49
C PHE A 106 14.06 -1.00 -2.43
N ASP A 107 14.64 -2.04 -1.84
CA ASP A 107 14.94 -3.26 -2.56
C ASP A 107 13.66 -4.06 -2.75
N LEU A 108 13.49 -4.66 -3.92
CA LEU A 108 12.32 -5.46 -4.21
C LEU A 108 12.21 -6.67 -3.29
N GLU A 109 13.36 -7.22 -2.88
CA GLU A 109 13.42 -8.32 -1.92
C GLU A 109 12.87 -7.89 -0.56
N ASP A 110 13.20 -6.67 -0.10
CA ASP A 110 12.66 -6.13 1.14
C ASP A 110 11.15 -5.96 1.07
N LEU A 111 10.65 -5.48 -0.08
CA LEU A 111 9.22 -5.34 -0.29
C LEU A 111 8.51 -6.70 -0.24
N GLU A 112 9.06 -7.70 -0.94
CA GLU A 112 8.52 -9.05 -0.95
C GLU A 112 8.47 -9.64 0.46
N ASN A 113 9.55 -9.47 1.22
CA ASN A 113 9.63 -9.98 2.59
C ASN A 113 8.62 -9.31 3.52
N ARG A 114 8.44 -8.00 3.40
CA ARG A 114 7.46 -7.27 4.21
C ARG A 114 6.04 -7.73 3.91
N ILE A 115 5.74 -7.94 2.65
CA ILE A 115 4.43 -8.44 2.23
C ILE A 115 4.19 -9.83 2.80
N ALA A 116 5.17 -10.71 2.68
CA ALA A 116 5.06 -12.09 3.17
C ALA A 116 4.86 -12.14 4.70
N GLU A 117 5.50 -11.25 5.44
CA GLU A 117 5.34 -11.16 6.89
C GLU A 117 3.91 -10.81 7.31
N LEU A 118 3.21 -10.01 6.50
CA LEU A 118 1.88 -9.52 6.84
C LEU A 118 0.76 -10.38 6.25
N LEU A 119 1.07 -11.22 5.32
CA LEU A 119 0.14 -12.17 4.72
C LEU A 119 0.46 -13.59 5.14
#